data_bb08667fb2117e564d9136e7f9a6a363
#
_entry.id   bb08667fb2117e564d9136e7f9a6a363
#
_cell.length_a   1.000
_cell.length_b   1.000
_cell.length_c   1.000
_cell.angle_alpha   90.00
_cell.angle_beta   90.00
_cell.angle_gamma   90.00
#
_symmetry.space_group_name_H-M   'P 1'
#
loop_
_entity.id
_entity.type
_entity.pdbx_description
1 polymer ?
#
loop_
_entity_poly.entity_id
_entity_poly.type
_entity_poly.pdbx_seq_one_letter_code
_entity_poly.pdbx_strand_id
1 'polypeptide(L)'
;MRRRRRFFALAEGALILVFLVLAAIIANRLLAARWIREEERAAAEAHRSLAVSVTVVPEKSDDAEPPEIQAEIRKLMRQNEEAVGLLHFDGDRTLYVCQATDNSYYMTHRFDRSEDPAGMIYMDYRNALWPRSANLILYGHNMRDGSRFGTLKRFEKTEHIEEYPIFQLAERYETVDYMPFAVFHTSVDAADESFYPYDQIDFADENGFNRYVRDVKERSILDLPVEVAYGDRLLTLVTCHSGIDRG
;
A
#
# COMPACT_ATOMS: atom_id res chain seq x y z
N MET A 1 50.19 29.53 -24.20
CA MET A 1 50.22 28.39 -23.26
C MET A 1 49.35 28.57 -22.00
N ARG A 2 49.34 29.73 -21.34
CA ARG A 2 48.54 29.99 -20.08
C ARG A 2 47.02 29.84 -20.24
N ARG A 3 46.42 30.24 -21.41
CA ARG A 3 44.97 30.12 -21.64
C ARG A 3 44.50 28.64 -21.77
N ARG A 4 45.25 27.77 -22.39
CA ARG A 4 44.93 26.34 -22.49
C ARG A 4 44.98 25.66 -21.12
N ARG A 5 45.97 25.95 -20.27
CA ARG A 5 46.07 25.36 -18.92
C ARG A 5 44.88 25.80 -18.02
N ARG A 6 44.41 27.04 -18.13
CA ARG A 6 43.22 27.50 -17.40
C ARG A 6 41.93 26.80 -17.87
N PHE A 7 41.81 26.54 -19.19
CA PHE A 7 40.65 25.83 -19.75
C PHE A 7 40.63 24.38 -19.28
N PHE A 8 41.75 23.67 -19.26
CA PHE A 8 41.83 22.29 -18.74
C PHE A 8 41.54 22.23 -17.25
N ALA A 9 42.03 23.13 -16.43
CA ALA A 9 41.76 23.17 -15.00
C ALA A 9 40.28 23.47 -14.70
N LEU A 10 39.61 24.30 -15.48
CA LEU A 10 38.17 24.54 -15.37
C LEU A 10 37.34 23.32 -15.80
N ALA A 11 37.75 22.62 -16.86
CA ALA A 11 37.10 21.37 -17.30
C ALA A 11 37.26 20.23 -16.29
N GLU A 12 38.46 20.08 -15.67
CA GLU A 12 38.68 19.12 -14.58
C GLU A 12 37.81 19.45 -13.35
N GLY A 13 37.75 20.72 -12.95
CA GLY A 13 36.90 21.15 -11.84
C GLY A 13 35.41 20.88 -12.08
N ALA A 14 34.94 21.14 -13.30
CA ALA A 14 33.57 20.83 -13.69
C ALA A 14 33.28 19.33 -13.67
N LEU A 15 34.21 18.50 -14.16
CA LEU A 15 34.08 17.04 -14.14
C LEU A 15 34.04 16.47 -12.72
N ILE A 16 34.89 16.98 -11.84
CA ILE A 16 34.89 16.60 -10.40
C ILE A 16 33.56 17.00 -9.77
N LEU A 17 33.05 18.19 -10.03
CA LEU A 17 31.76 18.63 -9.49
C LEU A 17 30.62 17.72 -9.95
N VAL A 18 30.55 17.38 -11.24
CA VAL A 18 29.56 16.44 -11.78
C VAL A 18 29.68 15.09 -11.10
N PHE A 19 30.89 14.58 -10.91
CA PHE A 19 31.10 13.30 -10.23
C PHE A 19 30.61 13.35 -8.78
N LEU A 20 30.91 14.42 -8.04
CA LEU A 20 30.44 14.60 -6.65
C LEU A 20 28.93 14.68 -6.54
N VAL A 21 28.28 15.38 -7.48
CA VAL A 21 26.80 15.46 -7.54
C VAL A 21 26.21 14.09 -7.82
N LEU A 22 26.74 13.35 -8.80
CA LEU A 22 26.28 11.99 -9.10
C LEU A 22 26.50 11.05 -7.92
N ALA A 23 27.65 11.10 -7.25
CA ALA A 23 27.93 10.32 -6.07
C ALA A 23 26.96 10.64 -4.92
N ALA A 24 26.63 11.92 -4.71
CA ALA A 24 25.64 12.33 -3.71
C ALA A 24 24.24 11.83 -4.04
N ILE A 25 23.83 11.89 -5.31
CA ILE A 25 22.54 11.33 -5.76
C ILE A 25 22.47 9.82 -5.52
N ILE A 26 23.53 9.07 -5.89
CA ILE A 26 23.60 7.63 -5.68
C ILE A 26 23.56 7.31 -4.18
N ALA A 27 24.35 8.02 -3.37
CA ALA A 27 24.34 7.83 -1.92
C ALA A 27 22.94 8.07 -1.31
N ASN A 28 22.28 9.13 -1.72
CA ASN A 28 20.91 9.43 -1.25
C ASN A 28 19.92 8.33 -1.64
N ARG A 29 19.98 7.83 -2.89
CA ARG A 29 19.13 6.70 -3.33
C ARG A 29 19.41 5.41 -2.54
N LEU A 30 20.68 5.12 -2.25
CA LEU A 30 21.04 3.94 -1.46
C LEU A 30 20.58 4.06 -0.01
N LEU A 31 20.67 5.24 0.58
CA LEU A 31 20.15 5.51 1.92
C LEU A 31 18.62 5.35 1.96
N ALA A 32 17.90 5.92 1.01
CA ALA A 32 16.43 5.78 0.91
C ALA A 32 16.02 4.29 0.82
N ALA A 33 16.69 3.52 -0.05
CA ALA A 33 16.42 2.07 -0.18
C ALA A 33 16.75 1.28 1.10
N ARG A 34 17.72 1.71 1.92
CA ARG A 34 18.01 1.10 3.23
C ARG A 34 16.89 1.37 4.22
N TRP A 35 16.41 2.61 4.32
CA TRP A 35 15.32 3.00 5.20
C TRP A 35 14.04 2.21 4.91
N ILE A 36 13.66 2.07 3.64
CA ILE A 36 12.48 1.29 3.25
C ILE A 36 12.61 -0.17 3.72
N ARG A 37 13.77 -0.80 3.50
CA ARG A 37 14.01 -2.19 3.95
C ARG A 37 14.00 -2.33 5.48
N GLU A 38 14.49 -1.35 6.21
CA GLU A 38 14.45 -1.35 7.68
C GLU A 38 13.01 -1.20 8.18
N GLU A 39 12.20 -0.34 7.55
CA GLU A 39 10.79 -0.17 7.84
C GLU A 39 9.99 -1.47 7.59
N GLU A 40 10.19 -2.12 6.43
CA GLU A 40 9.53 -3.39 6.11
C GLU A 40 9.95 -4.52 7.09
N ARG A 41 11.21 -4.57 7.52
CA ARG A 41 11.67 -5.52 8.55
C ARG A 41 11.01 -5.27 9.90
N ALA A 42 10.93 -4.02 10.32
CA ALA A 42 10.29 -3.65 11.58
C ALA A 42 8.78 -3.98 11.53
N ALA A 43 8.12 -3.76 10.39
CA ALA A 43 6.73 -4.15 10.17
C ALA A 43 6.55 -5.68 10.24
N ALA A 44 7.44 -6.46 9.62
CA ALA A 44 7.41 -7.92 9.68
C ALA A 44 7.61 -8.46 11.11
N GLU A 45 8.47 -7.81 11.91
CA GLU A 45 8.66 -8.16 13.32
C GLU A 45 7.40 -7.87 14.16
N ALA A 46 6.77 -6.70 13.93
CA ALA A 46 5.51 -6.35 14.58
C ALA A 46 4.41 -7.35 14.21
N HIS A 47 4.32 -7.76 12.93
CA HIS A 47 3.33 -8.75 12.48
C HIS A 47 3.51 -10.12 13.16
N ARG A 48 4.73 -10.60 13.33
CA ARG A 48 4.97 -11.90 14.01
C ARG A 48 4.43 -11.94 15.44
N SER A 49 4.33 -10.80 16.09
CA SER A 49 3.75 -10.73 17.45
C SER A 49 2.22 -10.77 17.47
N LEU A 50 1.57 -10.47 16.33
CA LEU A 50 0.10 -10.55 16.17
C LEU A 50 -0.41 -11.97 15.93
N ALA A 51 0.41 -12.86 15.38
CA ALA A 51 0.02 -14.22 14.96
C ALA A 51 -0.52 -15.12 16.11
N VAL A 52 -0.59 -14.63 17.34
CA VAL A 52 -1.03 -15.37 18.53
C VAL A 52 -2.39 -14.89 19.08
N SER A 53 -2.94 -13.78 18.59
CA SER A 53 -4.17 -13.19 19.17
C SER A 53 -5.36 -13.38 18.23
N VAL A 54 -6.21 -14.37 18.48
CA VAL A 54 -7.53 -14.48 17.85
C VAL A 54 -8.49 -13.56 18.60
N THR A 55 -8.87 -12.43 18.00
CA THR A 55 -9.90 -11.55 18.55
C THR A 55 -11.23 -11.87 17.88
N VAL A 56 -12.22 -12.31 18.66
CA VAL A 56 -13.61 -12.41 18.20
C VAL A 56 -14.20 -11.02 18.20
N VAL A 57 -14.47 -10.46 17.02
CA VAL A 57 -15.12 -9.15 16.90
C VAL A 57 -16.63 -9.33 17.04
N PRO A 58 -17.31 -8.54 17.89
CA PRO A 58 -18.76 -8.60 18.04
C PRO A 58 -19.48 -8.23 16.74
N GLU A 59 -20.66 -8.82 16.54
CA GLU A 59 -21.54 -8.49 15.44
C GLU A 59 -21.88 -6.98 15.43
N LYS A 60 -21.89 -6.37 14.25
CA LYS A 60 -22.02 -4.94 14.02
C LYS A 60 -23.35 -4.42 14.61
N SER A 61 -23.30 -3.62 15.66
CA SER A 61 -24.41 -2.74 16.05
C SER A 61 -23.91 -1.29 15.94
N ASP A 62 -24.69 -0.42 15.31
CA ASP A 62 -24.31 0.98 15.05
C ASP A 62 -24.07 1.79 16.34
N ASP A 63 -24.58 1.31 17.49
CA ASP A 63 -24.47 1.93 18.81
C ASP A 63 -23.39 1.27 19.71
N ALA A 64 -22.65 0.27 19.23
CA ALA A 64 -21.63 -0.41 20.04
C ALA A 64 -20.35 0.43 20.15
N GLU A 65 -19.78 0.49 21.36
CA GLU A 65 -18.46 1.06 21.54
C GLU A 65 -17.41 0.24 20.76
N PRO A 66 -16.35 0.91 20.20
CA PRO A 66 -15.31 0.20 19.49
C PRO A 66 -14.60 -0.80 20.42
N PRO A 67 -14.20 -1.98 19.88
CA PRO A 67 -13.40 -2.93 20.62
C PRO A 67 -12.06 -2.34 21.08
N GLU A 68 -11.37 -3.07 21.95
CA GLU A 68 -10.03 -2.66 22.39
C GLU A 68 -9.05 -2.72 21.21
N ILE A 69 -8.23 -1.66 21.07
CA ILE A 69 -7.19 -1.61 20.01
C ILE A 69 -6.16 -2.71 20.28
N GLN A 70 -5.81 -3.49 19.25
CA GLN A 70 -4.78 -4.52 19.32
C GLN A 70 -3.45 -3.96 19.83
N ALA A 71 -2.78 -4.71 20.72
CA ALA A 71 -1.59 -4.23 21.43
C ALA A 71 -0.47 -3.77 20.49
N GLU A 72 -0.27 -4.47 19.36
CA GLU A 72 0.76 -4.12 18.38
C GLU A 72 0.41 -2.85 17.62
N ILE A 73 -0.83 -2.68 17.21
CA ILE A 73 -1.28 -1.42 16.56
C ILE A 73 -1.17 -0.26 17.53
N ARG A 74 -1.48 -0.48 18.81
CA ARG A 74 -1.27 0.53 19.86
C ARG A 74 0.19 0.93 20.03
N LYS A 75 1.15 0.00 19.85
CA LYS A 75 2.60 0.34 19.83
C LYS A 75 2.96 1.21 18.66
N LEU A 76 2.41 0.91 17.46
CA LEU A 76 2.63 1.72 16.25
C LEU A 76 2.04 3.13 16.41
N MET A 77 0.84 3.24 16.97
CA MET A 77 0.17 4.52 17.23
C MET A 77 0.95 5.43 18.18
N ARG A 78 1.80 4.88 19.06
CA ARG A 78 2.72 5.69 19.89
C ARG A 78 3.84 6.33 19.08
N GLN A 79 4.19 5.77 17.91
CA GLN A 79 5.20 6.30 17.01
C GLN A 79 4.58 7.22 15.95
N ASN A 80 3.41 6.83 15.44
CA ASN A 80 2.59 7.61 14.53
C ASN A 80 1.12 7.34 14.83
N GLU A 81 0.40 8.35 15.35
CA GLU A 81 -1.02 8.24 15.73
C GLU A 81 -1.95 7.89 14.56
N GLU A 82 -1.52 8.14 13.32
CA GLU A 82 -2.20 7.80 12.07
C GLU A 82 -1.96 6.36 11.63
N ALA A 83 -1.21 5.56 12.39
CA ALA A 83 -1.07 4.13 12.14
C ALA A 83 -2.43 3.42 12.33
N VAL A 84 -2.87 2.69 11.31
CA VAL A 84 -4.17 1.99 11.30
C VAL A 84 -4.03 0.50 11.12
N GLY A 85 -2.88 -0.01 10.65
CA GLY A 85 -2.71 -1.44 10.46
C GLY A 85 -1.35 -1.88 9.96
N LEU A 86 -1.26 -3.21 9.78
CA LEU A 86 -0.15 -3.93 9.16
C LEU A 86 -0.70 -4.82 8.06
N LEU A 87 -0.25 -4.64 6.82
CA LEU A 87 -0.58 -5.49 5.70
C LEU A 87 0.54 -6.50 5.46
N HIS A 88 0.22 -7.79 5.54
CA HIS A 88 1.11 -8.89 5.21
C HIS A 88 0.66 -9.57 3.92
N PHE A 89 1.56 -9.71 2.93
CA PHE A 89 1.29 -10.34 1.64
C PHE A 89 2.60 -10.70 0.94
N ASP A 90 2.54 -11.49 -0.14
CA ASP A 90 3.67 -11.81 -1.02
C ASP A 90 4.86 -12.39 -0.23
N GLY A 91 4.62 -13.47 0.52
CA GLY A 91 5.61 -14.13 1.37
C GLY A 91 5.79 -13.43 2.72
N ASP A 92 7.02 -13.08 3.07
CA ASP A 92 7.35 -12.46 4.37
C ASP A 92 7.20 -10.92 4.37
N ARG A 93 6.54 -10.35 3.37
CA ARG A 93 6.39 -8.90 3.28
C ARG A 93 5.33 -8.40 4.24
N THR A 94 5.69 -7.44 5.03
CA THR A 94 4.77 -6.71 5.91
C THR A 94 5.01 -5.21 5.77
N LEU A 95 3.93 -4.46 5.60
CA LEU A 95 3.94 -3.02 5.38
C LEU A 95 3.09 -2.32 6.42
N TYR A 96 3.58 -1.23 6.97
CA TYR A 96 2.76 -0.32 7.77
C TYR A 96 1.68 0.32 6.92
N VAL A 97 0.48 0.43 7.50
CA VAL A 97 -0.64 1.16 6.90
C VAL A 97 -0.97 2.36 7.78
N CYS A 98 -0.96 3.55 7.20
CA CYS A 98 -1.41 4.78 7.84
C CYS A 98 -2.68 5.32 7.20
N GLN A 99 -3.37 6.22 7.90
CA GLN A 99 -4.53 6.94 7.37
C GLN A 99 -4.46 8.39 7.80
N ALA A 100 -4.25 9.29 6.84
CA ALA A 100 -4.30 10.72 7.06
C ALA A 100 -5.73 11.27 6.83
N THR A 101 -5.90 12.58 6.92
CA THR A 101 -7.16 13.27 6.63
C THR A 101 -7.42 13.45 5.14
N ASP A 102 -6.47 13.04 4.27
CA ASP A 102 -6.55 13.08 2.81
C ASP A 102 -5.75 11.93 2.19
N ASN A 103 -5.89 11.73 0.86
CA ASN A 103 -5.18 10.68 0.10
C ASN A 103 -3.86 11.18 -0.52
N SER A 104 -3.35 12.34 -0.13
CA SER A 104 -2.15 12.94 -0.74
C SER A 104 -0.92 12.90 0.17
N TYR A 105 -1.09 13.03 1.48
CA TYR A 105 0.00 13.15 2.44
C TYR A 105 0.99 11.98 2.36
N TYR A 106 0.52 10.75 2.51
CA TYR A 106 1.36 9.55 2.48
C TYR A 106 1.81 9.11 1.09
N MET A 107 1.43 9.82 0.04
CA MET A 107 2.05 9.65 -1.29
C MET A 107 3.52 10.06 -1.29
N THR A 108 3.93 10.97 -0.37
CA THR A 108 5.27 11.55 -0.32
C THR A 108 5.85 11.60 1.10
N HIS A 109 5.28 10.87 2.06
CA HIS A 109 5.77 10.83 3.43
C HIS A 109 5.87 9.39 3.94
N ARG A 110 6.87 9.14 4.77
CA ARG A 110 7.11 7.85 5.46
C ARG A 110 6.28 7.73 6.73
N PHE A 111 6.45 6.59 7.40
CA PHE A 111 5.85 6.31 8.70
C PHE A 111 6.27 7.32 9.78
N ASP A 112 7.53 7.78 9.77
CA ASP A 112 8.05 8.82 10.68
C ASP A 112 7.68 10.25 10.27
N ARG A 113 6.81 10.39 9.24
CA ARG A 113 6.35 11.65 8.66
C ARG A 113 7.42 12.47 7.93
N SER A 114 8.61 11.91 7.71
CA SER A 114 9.62 12.54 6.86
C SER A 114 9.23 12.45 5.39
N GLU A 115 9.63 13.44 4.59
CA GLU A 115 9.39 13.43 3.15
C GLU A 115 10.19 12.32 2.45
N ASP A 116 9.52 11.57 1.59
CA ASP A 116 10.10 10.54 0.72
C ASP A 116 9.23 10.34 -0.52
N PRO A 117 9.78 10.47 -1.75
CA PRO A 117 9.02 10.23 -2.98
C PRO A 117 8.43 8.81 -3.10
N ALA A 118 8.94 7.84 -2.35
CA ALA A 118 8.38 6.48 -2.31
C ALA A 118 7.11 6.40 -1.44
N GLY A 119 6.82 7.41 -0.65
CA GLY A 119 5.68 7.43 0.25
C GLY A 119 5.57 6.21 1.13
N MET A 120 4.37 5.79 1.45
CA MET A 120 4.09 4.53 2.13
C MET A 120 2.73 3.93 1.68
N ILE A 121 2.30 2.83 2.33
CA ILE A 121 0.95 2.31 2.12
C ILE A 121 0.00 3.10 3.02
N TYR A 122 -1.09 3.56 2.43
CA TYR A 122 -2.10 4.32 3.17
C TYR A 122 -3.52 3.90 2.81
N MET A 123 -4.39 4.02 3.81
CA MET A 123 -5.81 3.75 3.68
C MET A 123 -6.53 5.01 3.19
N ASP A 124 -7.55 4.83 2.37
CA ASP A 124 -8.42 5.92 1.92
C ASP A 124 -8.98 6.67 3.14
N TYR A 125 -8.87 8.01 3.11
CA TYR A 125 -9.30 8.86 4.23
C TYR A 125 -10.78 8.73 4.58
N ARG A 126 -11.62 8.28 3.62
CA ARG A 126 -13.06 8.06 3.82
C ARG A 126 -13.36 6.76 4.56
N ASN A 127 -12.44 5.78 4.57
CA ASN A 127 -12.65 4.52 5.24
C ASN A 127 -12.80 4.70 6.76
N ALA A 128 -13.78 4.03 7.35
CA ALA A 128 -13.95 3.90 8.78
C ALA A 128 -13.53 2.50 9.23
N LEU A 129 -12.86 2.43 10.40
CA LEU A 129 -12.52 1.16 11.04
C LEU A 129 -13.55 0.76 12.10
N TRP A 130 -14.40 1.72 12.53
CA TRP A 130 -15.53 1.45 13.42
C TRP A 130 -16.64 2.51 13.26
N PRO A 131 -17.89 2.14 12.92
CA PRO A 131 -18.21 0.87 12.28
C PRO A 131 -17.36 0.68 11.02
N ARG A 132 -16.91 -0.54 10.75
CA ARG A 132 -15.99 -0.80 9.66
C ARG A 132 -16.69 -0.64 8.31
N SER A 133 -16.06 0.08 7.39
CA SER A 133 -16.50 0.16 5.99
C SER A 133 -16.50 -1.23 5.34
N ALA A 134 -17.43 -1.47 4.44
CA ALA A 134 -17.57 -2.76 3.73
C ALA A 134 -16.34 -3.07 2.86
N ASN A 135 -15.73 -2.06 2.25
CA ASN A 135 -14.51 -2.15 1.44
C ASN A 135 -13.44 -1.21 1.96
N LEU A 136 -12.34 -1.74 2.47
CA LEU A 136 -11.16 -0.93 2.78
C LEU A 136 -10.30 -0.79 1.53
N ILE A 137 -9.81 0.42 1.28
CA ILE A 137 -9.01 0.73 0.10
C ILE A 137 -7.63 1.16 0.56
N LEU A 138 -6.60 0.46 0.11
CA LEU A 138 -5.21 0.76 0.39
C LEU A 138 -4.49 1.17 -0.90
N TYR A 139 -3.77 2.26 -0.82
CA TYR A 139 -2.96 2.81 -1.91
C TYR A 139 -1.47 2.65 -1.62
N GLY A 140 -0.68 2.49 -2.67
CA GLY A 140 0.77 2.47 -2.56
C GLY A 140 1.45 2.59 -3.92
N HIS A 141 2.65 3.17 -3.95
CA HIS A 141 3.42 3.30 -5.18
C HIS A 141 3.90 1.96 -5.74
N ASN A 142 3.87 1.84 -7.08
CA ASN A 142 4.52 0.74 -7.79
C ASN A 142 6.03 1.05 -7.92
N MET A 143 6.80 0.67 -6.91
CA MET A 143 8.24 0.92 -6.89
C MET A 143 9.00 -0.12 -7.72
N ARG A 144 9.97 0.32 -8.54
CA ARG A 144 10.78 -0.57 -9.38
C ARG A 144 11.67 -1.54 -8.60
N ASP A 145 12.09 -1.16 -7.41
CA ASP A 145 12.88 -2.02 -6.51
C ASP A 145 12.03 -3.06 -5.79
N GLY A 146 10.72 -3.10 -6.09
CA GLY A 146 9.77 -4.02 -5.49
C GLY A 146 9.25 -3.58 -4.12
N SER A 147 9.71 -2.47 -3.55
CA SER A 147 9.16 -1.93 -2.29
C SER A 147 7.73 -1.39 -2.48
N ARG A 148 7.06 -1.06 -1.38
CA ARG A 148 5.65 -0.66 -1.35
C ARG A 148 4.77 -1.68 -2.09
N PHE A 149 3.98 -1.27 -3.08
CA PHE A 149 3.18 -2.15 -3.95
C PHE A 149 3.90 -2.55 -5.24
N GLY A 150 5.24 -2.41 -5.32
CA GLY A 150 6.02 -2.76 -6.49
C GLY A 150 5.95 -4.24 -6.90
N THR A 151 5.61 -5.14 -5.97
CA THR A 151 5.42 -6.58 -6.28
C THR A 151 3.96 -6.93 -6.58
N LEU A 152 3.00 -6.02 -6.36
CA LEU A 152 1.58 -6.30 -6.56
C LEU A 152 1.25 -6.77 -7.98
N LYS A 153 1.99 -6.27 -8.99
CA LYS A 153 1.88 -6.74 -10.38
C LYS A 153 2.17 -8.24 -10.59
N ARG A 154 2.82 -8.93 -9.64
CA ARG A 154 3.04 -10.37 -9.73
C ARG A 154 1.73 -11.15 -9.62
N PHE A 155 0.74 -10.56 -8.94
CA PHE A 155 -0.60 -11.12 -8.77
C PHE A 155 -1.46 -11.03 -10.05
N GLU A 156 -0.94 -10.50 -11.15
CA GLU A 156 -1.49 -10.66 -12.49
C GLU A 156 -1.28 -12.08 -13.07
N LYS A 157 -0.61 -12.97 -12.31
CA LYS A 157 -0.35 -14.36 -12.67
C LYS A 157 -0.99 -15.30 -11.68
N THR A 158 -1.74 -16.27 -12.18
CA THR A 158 -2.41 -17.29 -11.37
C THR A 158 -1.43 -18.05 -10.48
N GLU A 159 -0.26 -18.41 -11.02
CA GLU A 159 0.76 -19.16 -10.27
C GLU A 159 1.25 -18.41 -9.03
N HIS A 160 1.32 -17.09 -9.11
CA HIS A 160 1.74 -16.27 -7.96
C HIS A 160 0.63 -16.17 -6.90
N ILE A 161 -0.64 -16.10 -7.33
CA ILE A 161 -1.79 -16.15 -6.41
C ILE A 161 -1.87 -17.52 -5.72
N GLU A 162 -1.61 -18.61 -6.44
CA GLU A 162 -1.59 -19.96 -5.87
C GLU A 162 -0.47 -20.13 -4.83
N GLU A 163 0.69 -19.49 -5.06
CA GLU A 163 1.82 -19.50 -4.12
C GLU A 163 1.55 -18.63 -2.89
N TYR A 164 0.87 -17.49 -3.06
CA TYR A 164 0.58 -16.51 -2.00
C TYR A 164 -0.92 -16.14 -1.99
N PRO A 165 -1.81 -17.07 -1.63
CA PRO A 165 -3.26 -16.88 -1.76
C PRO A 165 -3.85 -15.95 -0.69
N ILE A 166 -3.13 -15.66 0.38
CA ILE A 166 -3.65 -14.93 1.52
C ILE A 166 -2.96 -13.57 1.67
N PHE A 167 -3.77 -12.54 1.82
CA PHE A 167 -3.39 -11.21 2.27
C PHE A 167 -3.95 -11.03 3.67
N GLN A 168 -3.11 -10.79 4.65
CA GLN A 168 -3.56 -10.56 6.01
C GLN A 168 -3.43 -9.08 6.36
N LEU A 169 -4.51 -8.47 6.81
CA LEU A 169 -4.52 -7.11 7.35
C LEU A 169 -4.84 -7.15 8.84
N ALA A 170 -3.85 -6.79 9.64
CA ALA A 170 -4.07 -6.50 11.05
C ALA A 170 -4.51 -5.04 11.16
N GLU A 171 -5.80 -4.83 11.43
CA GLU A 171 -6.44 -3.53 11.61
C GLU A 171 -6.38 -3.11 13.09
N ARG A 172 -6.92 -1.95 13.44
CA ARG A 172 -6.95 -1.49 14.85
C ARG A 172 -7.57 -2.49 15.82
N TYR A 173 -8.64 -3.15 15.40
CA TYR A 173 -9.50 -3.94 16.28
C TYR A 173 -9.44 -5.44 16.01
N GLU A 174 -9.04 -5.85 14.83
CA GLU A 174 -9.02 -7.25 14.41
C GLU A 174 -7.95 -7.53 13.36
N THR A 175 -7.68 -8.81 13.13
CA THR A 175 -6.83 -9.28 12.03
C THR A 175 -7.69 -10.13 11.10
N VAL A 176 -7.67 -9.79 9.80
CA VAL A 176 -8.52 -10.41 8.78
C VAL A 176 -7.66 -10.95 7.65
N ASP A 177 -7.97 -12.19 7.25
CA ASP A 177 -7.37 -12.83 6.08
C ASP A 177 -8.27 -12.61 4.86
N TYR A 178 -7.68 -12.18 3.76
CA TYR A 178 -8.35 -11.90 2.49
C TYR A 178 -7.80 -12.81 1.39
N MET A 179 -8.67 -13.23 0.49
CA MET A 179 -8.30 -13.96 -0.72
C MET A 179 -8.56 -13.09 -1.96
N PRO A 180 -7.64 -13.03 -2.92
CA PRO A 180 -7.89 -12.34 -4.19
C PRO A 180 -9.05 -12.97 -4.94
N PHE A 181 -10.07 -12.19 -5.29
CA PHE A 181 -11.19 -12.66 -6.12
C PHE A 181 -11.24 -11.98 -7.49
N ALA A 182 -10.46 -10.90 -7.68
CA ALA A 182 -10.32 -10.22 -8.95
C ALA A 182 -9.00 -9.44 -9.01
N VAL A 183 -8.43 -9.37 -10.20
CA VAL A 183 -7.28 -8.52 -10.57
C VAL A 183 -7.63 -7.83 -11.86
N PHE A 184 -7.61 -6.51 -11.91
CA PHE A 184 -7.98 -5.76 -13.11
C PHE A 184 -7.24 -4.44 -13.25
N HIS A 185 -7.26 -3.90 -14.45
CA HIS A 185 -6.74 -2.58 -14.76
C HIS A 185 -7.88 -1.59 -14.99
N THR A 186 -7.68 -0.36 -14.54
CA THR A 186 -8.63 0.74 -14.79
C THR A 186 -7.87 2.03 -15.06
N SER A 187 -8.43 2.91 -15.89
CA SER A 187 -7.94 4.27 -16.04
C SER A 187 -8.30 5.10 -14.80
N VAL A 188 -7.51 6.16 -14.56
CA VAL A 188 -7.86 7.22 -13.60
C VAL A 188 -8.64 8.36 -14.28
N ASP A 189 -8.70 8.37 -15.61
CA ASP A 189 -9.47 9.33 -16.39
C ASP A 189 -10.89 8.80 -16.59
N ALA A 190 -11.87 9.49 -16.02
CA ALA A 190 -13.28 9.12 -16.13
C ALA A 190 -13.85 9.20 -17.56
N ALA A 191 -13.14 9.85 -18.51
CA ALA A 191 -13.50 9.87 -19.92
C ALA A 191 -12.96 8.67 -20.72
N ASP A 192 -12.08 7.87 -20.13
CA ASP A 192 -11.51 6.67 -20.74
C ASP A 192 -12.50 5.49 -20.62
N GLU A 193 -12.64 4.71 -21.71
CA GLU A 193 -13.55 3.54 -21.75
C GLU A 193 -13.18 2.45 -20.73
N SER A 194 -11.92 2.38 -20.31
CA SER A 194 -11.45 1.43 -19.30
C SER A 194 -11.69 1.91 -17.87
N PHE A 195 -12.17 3.13 -17.66
CA PHE A 195 -12.44 3.65 -16.34
C PHE A 195 -13.50 2.82 -15.59
N TYR A 196 -13.22 2.55 -14.33
CA TYR A 196 -14.17 1.95 -13.39
C TYR A 196 -14.03 2.59 -12.00
N PRO A 197 -15.14 3.04 -11.39
CA PRO A 197 -15.13 3.65 -10.05
C PRO A 197 -14.97 2.56 -8.97
N TYR A 198 -13.77 1.99 -8.84
CA TYR A 198 -13.45 0.91 -7.90
C TYR A 198 -13.50 1.34 -6.44
N ASP A 199 -13.52 2.63 -6.19
CA ASP A 199 -13.32 3.27 -4.88
C ASP A 199 -14.61 3.40 -4.05
N GLN A 200 -15.55 2.47 -4.24
CA GLN A 200 -16.74 2.36 -3.41
C GLN A 200 -16.38 1.78 -2.05
N ILE A 201 -16.67 2.51 -0.99
CA ILE A 201 -16.32 2.16 0.39
C ILE A 201 -17.40 1.35 1.06
N ASP A 202 -18.67 1.76 0.86
CA ASP A 202 -19.86 1.13 1.40
C ASP A 202 -20.92 0.95 0.33
N PHE A 203 -21.88 0.08 0.58
CA PHE A 203 -22.96 -0.26 -0.33
C PHE A 203 -24.30 -0.02 0.33
N ALA A 204 -25.24 0.56 -0.41
CA ALA A 204 -26.57 0.90 0.11
C ALA A 204 -27.37 -0.34 0.51
N ASP A 205 -27.19 -1.45 -0.20
CA ASP A 205 -27.90 -2.71 -0.01
C ASP A 205 -27.15 -3.89 -0.67
N GLU A 206 -27.70 -5.09 -0.52
CA GLU A 206 -27.20 -6.31 -1.13
C GLU A 206 -27.09 -6.21 -2.68
N ASN A 207 -28.05 -5.57 -3.33
CA ASN A 207 -28.03 -5.42 -4.79
C ASN A 207 -26.85 -4.55 -5.25
N GLY A 208 -26.55 -3.48 -4.51
CA GLY A 208 -25.41 -2.62 -4.76
C GLY A 208 -24.09 -3.36 -4.61
N PHE A 209 -23.94 -4.13 -3.51
CA PHE A 209 -22.78 -4.97 -3.25
C PHE A 209 -22.59 -6.04 -4.35
N ASN A 210 -23.63 -6.81 -4.64
CA ASN A 210 -23.58 -7.88 -5.64
C ASN A 210 -23.27 -7.35 -7.04
N ARG A 211 -23.76 -6.15 -7.39
CA ARG A 211 -23.41 -5.48 -8.64
C ARG A 211 -21.94 -5.14 -8.69
N TYR A 212 -21.40 -4.51 -7.65
CA TYR A 212 -19.97 -4.18 -7.55
C TYR A 212 -19.09 -5.43 -7.71
N VAL A 213 -19.38 -6.49 -6.96
CA VAL A 213 -18.61 -7.75 -7.03
C VAL A 213 -18.66 -8.35 -8.44
N ARG A 214 -19.84 -8.41 -9.07
CA ARG A 214 -19.99 -8.89 -10.45
C ARG A 214 -19.17 -8.05 -11.41
N ASP A 215 -19.33 -6.72 -11.37
CA ASP A 215 -18.67 -5.80 -12.29
C ASP A 215 -17.13 -5.87 -12.16
N VAL A 216 -16.62 -6.07 -10.95
CA VAL A 216 -15.19 -6.27 -10.67
C VAL A 216 -14.71 -7.63 -11.18
N LYS A 217 -15.48 -8.72 -10.97
CA LYS A 217 -15.17 -10.06 -11.51
C LYS A 217 -15.17 -10.07 -13.04
N GLU A 218 -16.11 -9.40 -13.70
CA GLU A 218 -16.18 -9.30 -15.17
C GLU A 218 -14.98 -8.56 -15.77
N ARG A 219 -14.36 -7.64 -15.02
CA ARG A 219 -13.16 -6.92 -15.43
C ARG A 219 -11.86 -7.66 -15.12
N SER A 220 -11.94 -8.67 -14.28
CA SER A 220 -10.74 -9.41 -13.86
C SER A 220 -10.03 -10.04 -15.04
N ILE A 221 -8.71 -9.85 -15.10
CA ILE A 221 -7.82 -10.50 -16.09
C ILE A 221 -7.56 -11.98 -15.77
N LEU A 222 -7.97 -12.41 -14.59
CA LEU A 222 -7.84 -13.80 -14.11
C LEU A 222 -9.21 -14.33 -13.71
N ASP A 223 -9.45 -15.60 -14.00
CA ASP A 223 -10.61 -16.34 -13.48
C ASP A 223 -10.23 -16.97 -12.13
N LEU A 224 -10.69 -16.35 -11.04
CA LEU A 224 -10.37 -16.76 -9.68
C LEU A 224 -11.60 -17.40 -9.02
N PRO A 225 -11.51 -18.67 -8.55
CA PRO A 225 -12.65 -19.44 -8.03
C PRO A 225 -13.00 -19.05 -6.58
N VAL A 226 -13.06 -17.75 -6.30
CA VAL A 226 -13.42 -17.21 -4.98
C VAL A 226 -14.84 -16.66 -5.03
N GLU A 227 -15.72 -17.24 -4.23
CA GLU A 227 -17.09 -16.75 -4.06
C GLU A 227 -17.10 -15.58 -3.06
N VAL A 228 -17.87 -14.56 -3.37
CA VAL A 228 -18.04 -13.35 -2.53
C VAL A 228 -19.53 -13.13 -2.31
N ALA A 229 -19.95 -13.09 -1.06
CA ALA A 229 -21.34 -12.92 -0.66
C ALA A 229 -21.56 -11.56 0.05
N TYR A 230 -22.80 -11.06 0.02
CA TYR A 230 -23.15 -9.86 0.77
C TYR A 230 -22.90 -10.04 2.27
N GLY A 231 -22.20 -9.07 2.84
CA GLY A 231 -21.72 -9.13 4.22
C GLY A 231 -20.25 -9.53 4.35
N ASP A 232 -19.63 -10.07 3.28
CA ASP A 232 -18.18 -10.27 3.26
C ASP A 232 -17.45 -8.92 3.26
N ARG A 233 -16.27 -8.93 3.87
CA ARG A 233 -15.40 -7.77 3.96
C ARG A 233 -14.49 -7.70 2.76
N LEU A 234 -14.48 -6.55 2.10
CA LEU A 234 -13.61 -6.32 0.95
C LEU A 234 -12.35 -5.56 1.34
N LEU A 235 -11.28 -5.86 0.63
CA LEU A 235 -10.01 -5.14 0.65
C LEU A 235 -9.57 -4.88 -0.80
N THR A 236 -9.43 -3.61 -1.15
CA THR A 236 -8.95 -3.18 -2.47
C THR A 236 -7.54 -2.63 -2.36
N LEU A 237 -6.59 -3.22 -3.06
CA LEU A 237 -5.21 -2.74 -3.14
C LEU A 237 -4.99 -2.02 -4.47
N VAL A 238 -4.53 -0.78 -4.42
CA VAL A 238 -4.42 0.11 -5.59
C VAL A 238 -2.97 0.55 -5.79
N THR A 239 -2.46 0.36 -7.02
CA THR A 239 -1.15 0.86 -7.42
C THR A 239 -1.16 1.30 -8.88
N CYS A 240 -0.18 2.08 -9.31
CA CYS A 240 -0.02 2.43 -10.73
C CYS A 240 0.47 1.21 -11.51
N HIS A 241 -0.16 0.92 -12.67
CA HIS A 241 0.26 -0.19 -13.54
C HIS A 241 1.63 0.07 -14.18
N SER A 242 1.85 1.25 -14.74
CA SER A 242 3.15 1.68 -15.24
C SER A 242 3.95 2.30 -14.10
N GLY A 243 5.08 1.68 -13.74
CA GLY A 243 6.00 2.29 -12.79
C GLY A 243 6.37 3.69 -13.27
N ILE A 244 5.88 4.72 -12.57
CA ILE A 244 6.22 6.10 -12.88
C ILE A 244 7.67 6.30 -12.45
N ASP A 245 8.56 6.41 -13.45
CA ASP A 245 9.82 7.10 -13.28
C ASP A 245 9.52 8.59 -13.13
N ARG A 246 9.24 9.03 -11.94
CA ARG A 246 9.46 10.43 -11.60
C ARG A 246 10.86 10.50 -11.04
N GLY A 247 11.78 10.84 -11.98
CA GLY A 247 13.18 11.11 -11.70
C GLY A 247 13.37 12.24 -10.70
#